data_c3c3d01cc3a573568afaed48eb7b3221
#
_entry.id   c3c3d01cc3a573568afaed48eb7b3221
#
_cell.length_a   1.000
_cell.length_b   1.000
_cell.length_c   1.000
_cell.angle_alpha   90.00
_cell.angle_beta   90.00
_cell.angle_gamma   90.00
#
_symmetry.space_group_name_H-M   'P 1'
#
loop_
_entity.id
_entity.type
_entity.pdbx_description
1 polymer ?
#
loop_
_entity_poly.entity_id
_entity_poly.type
_entity_poly.pdbx_seq_one_letter_code
_entity_poly.pdbx_strand_id
1 'polypeptide(L)'
;MTSLKIKSLLSGLLLALAMVFSAPAMADALDDARAAGLVGERPDGLVAPVSASAPANVLSLVQSVNAQRMEKYQQISSQKGVPVEQVGAIAGEKIISKLKPGYFYMDSSGSWVKK
;
A
#
# COMPACT_ATOMS: atom_id res chain seq x y z
N MET A 1 2.62 -6.05 30.19
CA MET A 1 3.62 -5.05 29.80
C MET A 1 4.02 -5.13 28.33
N THR A 2 4.21 -6.31 27.79
CA THR A 2 4.50 -6.50 26.36
C THR A 2 3.40 -5.95 25.44
N SER A 3 2.12 -6.04 25.83
CA SER A 3 0.99 -5.55 25.03
C SER A 3 0.97 -4.03 24.89
N LEU A 4 1.43 -3.28 25.89
CA LEU A 4 1.50 -1.82 25.84
C LEU A 4 2.58 -1.34 24.86
N LYS A 5 3.73 -2.03 24.83
CA LYS A 5 4.81 -1.72 23.89
C LYS A 5 4.39 -1.99 22.43
N ILE A 6 3.66 -3.08 22.19
CA ILE A 6 3.17 -3.45 20.88
C ILE A 6 2.15 -2.42 20.38
N LYS A 7 1.21 -2.00 21.23
CA LYS A 7 0.21 -0.98 20.88
C LYS A 7 0.87 0.36 20.54
N SER A 8 1.89 0.77 21.30
CA SER A 8 2.64 1.99 21.05
C SER A 8 3.39 1.93 19.71
N LEU A 9 4.00 0.79 19.40
CA LEU A 9 4.68 0.55 18.12
C LEU A 9 3.72 0.62 16.94
N LEU A 10 2.55 0.00 17.05
CA LEU A 10 1.53 0.01 15.99
C LEU A 10 1.00 1.42 15.74
N SER A 11 0.76 2.19 16.81
CA SER A 11 0.32 3.59 16.67
C SER A 11 1.36 4.45 15.96
N GLY A 12 2.63 4.30 16.31
CA GLY A 12 3.73 5.00 15.65
C GLY A 12 3.89 4.59 14.19
N LEU A 13 3.70 3.31 13.87
CA LEU A 13 3.70 2.79 12.50
C LEU A 13 2.58 3.38 11.66
N LEU A 14 1.37 3.46 12.20
CA LEU A 14 0.21 4.01 11.47
C LEU A 14 0.40 5.50 11.16
N LEU A 15 0.96 6.28 12.08
CA LEU A 15 1.27 7.69 11.86
C LEU A 15 2.33 7.86 10.77
N ALA A 16 3.39 7.03 10.81
CA ALA A 16 4.44 7.07 9.80
C ALA A 16 3.91 6.68 8.41
N LEU A 17 3.02 5.69 8.35
CA LEU A 17 2.42 5.22 7.10
C LEU A 17 1.48 6.25 6.46
N ALA A 18 0.89 7.16 7.24
CA ALA A 18 0.06 8.25 6.70
C ALA A 18 0.83 9.18 5.76
N MET A 19 2.17 9.18 5.81
CA MET A 19 3.02 10.02 4.96
C MET A 19 3.47 9.35 3.66
N VAL A 20 3.01 8.11 3.37
CA VAL A 20 3.42 7.37 2.18
C VAL A 20 2.99 8.09 0.89
N PHE A 21 1.88 8.82 0.93
CA PHE A 21 1.32 9.51 -0.23
C PHE A 21 1.56 11.03 -0.17
N SER A 22 2.79 11.46 0.15
CA SER A 22 3.11 12.88 0.28
C SER A 22 3.24 13.62 -1.06
N ALA A 23 3.33 12.92 -2.20
CA ALA A 23 3.42 13.52 -3.55
C ALA A 23 2.02 13.61 -4.17
N PRO A 24 1.37 14.80 -4.22
CA PRO A 24 -0.02 14.91 -4.67
C PRO A 24 -0.27 14.43 -6.10
N ALA A 25 0.64 14.75 -7.03
CA ALA A 25 0.47 14.34 -8.44
C ALA A 25 0.46 12.82 -8.60
N MET A 26 1.30 12.10 -7.86
CA MET A 26 1.33 10.64 -7.90
C MET A 26 0.12 10.05 -7.20
N ALA A 27 -0.35 10.66 -6.11
CA ALA A 27 -1.55 10.23 -5.41
C ALA A 27 -2.79 10.36 -6.31
N ASP A 28 -2.91 11.45 -7.06
CA ASP A 28 -4.00 11.67 -8.00
C ASP A 28 -3.97 10.66 -9.16
N ALA A 29 -2.79 10.42 -9.73
CA ALA A 29 -2.62 9.44 -10.80
C ALA A 29 -2.98 8.03 -10.33
N LEU A 30 -2.60 7.67 -9.11
CA LEU A 30 -2.94 6.38 -8.52
C LEU A 30 -4.45 6.25 -8.29
N ASP A 31 -5.09 7.29 -7.76
CA ASP A 31 -6.54 7.28 -7.56
C ASP A 31 -7.29 7.15 -8.88
N ASP A 32 -6.85 7.86 -9.93
CA ASP A 32 -7.44 7.76 -11.27
C ASP A 32 -7.31 6.34 -11.81
N ALA A 33 -6.14 5.71 -11.66
CA ALA A 33 -5.92 4.34 -12.12
C ALA A 33 -6.76 3.32 -11.33
N ARG A 34 -6.91 3.52 -10.03
CA ARG A 34 -7.79 2.70 -9.20
C ARG A 34 -9.25 2.83 -9.63
N ALA A 35 -9.72 4.05 -9.84
CA ALA A 35 -11.09 4.33 -10.25
C ALA A 35 -11.39 3.72 -11.63
N ALA A 36 -10.41 3.70 -12.51
CA ALA A 36 -10.53 3.09 -13.84
C ALA A 36 -10.44 1.55 -13.80
N GLY A 37 -10.16 0.95 -12.64
CA GLY A 37 -10.00 -0.51 -12.50
C GLY A 37 -8.71 -1.06 -13.09
N LEU A 38 -7.70 -0.20 -13.32
CA LEU A 38 -6.44 -0.58 -13.93
C LEU A 38 -5.42 -1.10 -12.93
N VAL A 39 -5.49 -0.63 -11.67
CA VAL A 39 -4.61 -1.05 -10.58
C VAL A 39 -5.43 -1.42 -9.36
N GLY A 40 -4.85 -2.26 -8.52
CA GLY A 40 -5.43 -2.65 -7.25
C GLY A 40 -4.38 -2.70 -6.15
N GLU A 41 -4.86 -2.77 -4.90
CA GLU A 41 -4.02 -2.81 -3.71
C GLU A 41 -3.74 -4.25 -3.31
N ARG A 42 -2.50 -4.53 -2.92
CA ARG A 42 -2.06 -5.86 -2.48
C ARG A 42 -1.96 -5.91 -0.95
N PRO A 43 -2.13 -7.11 -0.34
CA PRO A 43 -1.98 -7.26 1.11
C PRO A 43 -0.59 -6.92 1.63
N ASP A 44 0.45 -6.99 0.78
CA ASP A 44 1.83 -6.67 1.17
C ASP A 44 2.15 -5.18 1.19
N GLY A 45 1.13 -4.33 0.95
CA GLY A 45 1.31 -2.87 0.97
C GLY A 45 1.75 -2.27 -0.35
N LEU A 46 1.82 -3.05 -1.41
CA LEU A 46 2.18 -2.58 -2.75
C LEU A 46 0.95 -2.54 -3.65
N VAL A 47 1.10 -1.95 -4.82
CA VAL A 47 0.07 -1.96 -5.86
C VAL A 47 0.48 -2.89 -6.99
N ALA A 48 -0.49 -3.31 -7.80
CA ALA A 48 -0.22 -4.10 -8.99
C ALA A 48 -1.25 -3.78 -10.08
N PRO A 49 -0.90 -4.02 -11.37
CA PRO A 49 -1.89 -3.95 -12.44
C PRO A 49 -2.91 -5.06 -12.24
N VAL A 50 -4.18 -4.76 -12.45
CA VAL A 50 -5.25 -5.76 -12.36
C VAL A 50 -5.20 -6.70 -13.56
N SER A 51 -4.79 -6.20 -14.72
CA SER A 51 -4.66 -6.98 -15.95
C SER A 51 -3.21 -7.09 -16.38
N ALA A 52 -2.82 -8.25 -16.91
CA ALA A 52 -1.50 -8.46 -17.51
C ALA A 52 -1.25 -7.59 -18.74
N SER A 53 -2.31 -7.10 -19.39
CA SER A 53 -2.24 -6.25 -20.58
C SER A 53 -2.39 -4.76 -20.26
N ALA A 54 -2.05 -4.34 -19.05
CA ALA A 54 -2.13 -2.95 -18.65
C ALA A 54 -1.27 -2.05 -19.55
N PRO A 55 -1.71 -0.80 -19.84
CA PRO A 55 -0.93 0.15 -20.64
C PRO A 55 0.42 0.47 -20.00
N ALA A 56 1.39 0.85 -20.83
CA ALA A 56 2.75 1.16 -20.38
C ALA A 56 2.79 2.25 -19.30
N ASN A 57 1.93 3.27 -19.42
CA ASN A 57 1.87 4.34 -18.42
C ASN A 57 1.36 3.85 -17.07
N VAL A 58 0.49 2.84 -17.05
CA VAL A 58 0.02 2.20 -15.81
C VAL A 58 1.13 1.39 -15.18
N LEU A 59 1.89 0.64 -15.97
CA LEU A 59 3.03 -0.13 -15.48
C LEU A 59 4.10 0.78 -14.87
N SER A 60 4.40 1.90 -15.52
CA SER A 60 5.34 2.90 -14.99
C SER A 60 4.85 3.51 -13.68
N LEU A 61 3.54 3.81 -13.58
CA LEU A 61 2.94 4.32 -12.37
C LEU A 61 3.07 3.31 -11.23
N VAL A 62 2.77 2.05 -11.48
CA VAL A 62 2.90 0.96 -10.50
C VAL A 62 4.34 0.89 -9.97
N GLN A 63 5.33 0.91 -10.87
CA GLN A 63 6.74 0.87 -10.49
C GLN A 63 7.13 2.06 -9.60
N SER A 64 6.69 3.26 -9.96
CA SER A 64 7.01 4.48 -9.21
C SER A 64 6.36 4.48 -7.83
N VAL A 65 5.09 4.10 -7.75
CA VAL A 65 4.37 4.01 -6.47
C VAL A 65 5.03 2.98 -5.56
N ASN A 66 5.34 1.81 -6.09
CA ASN A 66 5.94 0.73 -5.30
C ASN A 66 7.35 1.08 -4.84
N ALA A 67 8.13 1.78 -5.67
CA ALA A 67 9.47 2.25 -5.27
C ALA A 67 9.39 3.22 -4.08
N GLN A 68 8.48 4.18 -4.13
CA GLN A 68 8.27 5.12 -3.02
C GLN A 68 7.76 4.44 -1.76
N ARG A 69 6.80 3.53 -1.90
CA ARG A 69 6.26 2.78 -0.76
C ARG A 69 7.34 1.92 -0.12
N MET A 70 8.10 1.19 -0.91
CA MET A 70 9.16 0.31 -0.39
C MET A 70 10.23 1.12 0.34
N GLU A 71 10.63 2.24 -0.21
CA GLU A 71 11.58 3.15 0.46
C GLU A 71 11.05 3.57 1.83
N LYS A 72 9.78 3.95 1.91
CA LYS A 72 9.15 4.35 3.16
C LYS A 72 9.05 3.19 4.14
N TYR A 73 8.68 2.01 3.67
CA TYR A 73 8.58 0.81 4.51
C TYR A 73 9.95 0.43 5.08
N GLN A 74 11.02 0.54 4.28
CA GLN A 74 12.39 0.27 4.74
C GLN A 74 12.84 1.28 5.78
N GLN A 75 12.51 2.56 5.61
CA GLN A 75 12.80 3.59 6.62
C GLN A 75 12.10 3.28 7.95
N ILE A 76 10.81 2.92 7.90
CA ILE A 76 10.04 2.57 9.09
C ILE A 76 10.61 1.33 9.75
N SER A 77 10.95 0.32 8.96
CA SER A 77 11.58 -0.92 9.44
C SER A 77 12.85 -0.61 10.22
N SER A 78 13.72 0.23 9.68
CA SER A 78 14.97 0.62 10.35
C SER A 78 14.73 1.42 11.63
N GLN A 79 13.78 2.36 11.60
CA GLN A 79 13.49 3.24 12.73
C GLN A 79 12.81 2.50 13.88
N LYS A 80 11.95 1.55 13.58
CA LYS A 80 11.12 0.85 14.58
C LYS A 80 11.64 -0.53 14.95
N GLY A 81 12.66 -1.03 14.27
CA GLY A 81 13.19 -2.36 14.51
C GLY A 81 12.22 -3.47 14.19
N VAL A 82 11.39 -3.28 13.16
CA VAL A 82 10.35 -4.22 12.73
C VAL A 82 10.70 -4.73 11.34
N PRO A 83 10.49 -6.02 11.01
CA PRO A 83 10.75 -6.51 9.65
C PRO A 83 9.98 -5.73 8.59
N VAL A 84 10.60 -5.47 7.45
CA VAL A 84 9.99 -4.68 6.38
C VAL A 84 8.71 -5.34 5.84
N GLU A 85 8.66 -6.66 5.82
CA GLU A 85 7.46 -7.42 5.41
C GLU A 85 6.29 -7.15 6.35
N GLN A 86 6.54 -7.01 7.64
CA GLN A 86 5.51 -6.68 8.61
C GLN A 86 5.02 -5.24 8.43
N VAL A 87 5.92 -4.30 8.16
CA VAL A 87 5.55 -2.91 7.84
C VAL A 87 4.63 -2.89 6.62
N GLY A 88 5.01 -3.59 5.55
CA GLY A 88 4.21 -3.67 4.34
C GLY A 88 2.84 -4.30 4.57
N ALA A 89 2.77 -5.37 5.36
CA ALA A 89 1.50 -6.05 5.69
C ALA A 89 0.56 -5.14 6.48
N ILE A 90 1.08 -4.39 7.45
CA ILE A 90 0.29 -3.42 8.22
C ILE A 90 -0.22 -2.31 7.30
N ALA A 91 0.64 -1.80 6.42
CA ALA A 91 0.26 -0.79 5.44
C ALA A 91 -0.83 -1.29 4.51
N GLY A 92 -0.68 -2.50 3.98
CA GLY A 92 -1.64 -3.12 3.07
C GLY A 92 -3.02 -3.27 3.71
N GLU A 93 -3.06 -3.77 4.94
CA GLU A 93 -4.31 -3.88 5.70
C GLU A 93 -4.98 -2.53 5.88
N LYS A 94 -4.22 -1.51 6.26
CA LYS A 94 -4.73 -0.16 6.47
C LYS A 94 -5.27 0.45 5.17
N ILE A 95 -4.51 0.33 4.08
CA ILE A 95 -4.88 0.87 2.77
C ILE A 95 -6.17 0.20 2.28
N ILE A 96 -6.23 -1.13 2.33
CA ILE A 96 -7.39 -1.89 1.87
C ILE A 96 -8.62 -1.58 2.72
N SER A 97 -8.46 -1.42 4.04
CA SER A 97 -9.58 -1.08 4.92
C SER A 97 -10.21 0.26 4.59
N LYS A 98 -9.43 1.20 4.06
CA LYS A 98 -9.89 2.56 3.69
C LYS A 98 -10.22 2.71 2.21
N LEU A 99 -10.06 1.65 1.44
CA LEU A 99 -10.28 1.68 0.00
C LEU A 99 -11.75 1.99 -0.31
N LYS A 100 -11.99 2.83 -1.31
CA LYS A 100 -13.34 3.21 -1.72
C LYS A 100 -14.09 2.01 -2.33
N PRO A 101 -15.42 1.96 -2.17
CA PRO A 101 -16.23 0.92 -2.84
C PRO A 101 -16.00 0.95 -4.35
N GLY A 102 -15.89 -0.24 -4.95
CA GLY A 102 -15.66 -0.40 -6.38
C GLY A 102 -14.20 -0.50 -6.79
N TYR A 103 -13.27 -0.15 -5.92
CA TYR A 103 -11.84 -0.31 -6.20
C TYR A 103 -11.41 -1.75 -5.96
N PHE A 104 -10.37 -2.18 -6.67
CA PHE A 104 -9.86 -3.55 -6.55
C PHE A 104 -8.83 -3.69 -5.44
N TYR A 105 -8.87 -4.82 -4.79
CA TYR A 105 -7.79 -5.29 -3.90
C TYR A 105 -7.58 -6.78 -4.09
N MET A 106 -6.42 -7.26 -3.69
CA MET A 106 -6.10 -8.68 -3.76
C MET A 106 -6.40 -9.33 -2.40
N ASP A 107 -7.12 -10.43 -2.43
CA ASP A 107 -7.40 -11.20 -1.21
C ASP A 107 -6.21 -12.12 -0.86
N SER A 108 -6.33 -12.88 0.23
CA SER A 108 -5.27 -13.77 0.72
C SER A 108 -4.98 -14.94 -0.24
N SER A 109 -5.90 -15.25 -1.14
CA SER A 109 -5.69 -16.29 -2.15
C SER A 109 -4.98 -15.79 -3.40
N GLY A 110 -4.73 -14.48 -3.50
CA GLY A 110 -4.11 -13.87 -4.67
C GLY A 110 -5.10 -13.47 -5.76
N SER A 111 -6.38 -13.46 -5.46
CA SER A 111 -7.43 -13.09 -6.42
C SER A 111 -7.82 -11.62 -6.27
N TRP A 112 -8.12 -10.96 -7.40
CA TRP A 112 -8.63 -9.60 -7.39
C TRP A 112 -10.10 -9.59 -7.01
N VAL A 113 -10.45 -8.72 -6.09
CA VAL A 113 -11.80 -8.55 -5.55
C VAL A 113 -12.18 -7.07 -5.59
N LYS A 114 -13.40 -6.77 -5.97
CA LYS A 114 -13.96 -5.42 -5.84
C LYS A 114 -14.42 -5.17 -4.42
N LYS A 115 -13.99 -4.05 -3.89
CA LYS A 115 -14.43 -3.62 -2.57
C LYS A 115 -15.93 -3.33 -2.54
#